data_4cf63fe465ed4f90b55403200201e18c
#
_entry.id   4cf63fe465ed4f90b55403200201e18c
#
_cell.length_a   1.000
_cell.length_b   1.000
_cell.length_c   1.000
_cell.angle_alpha   90.00
_cell.angle_beta   90.00
_cell.angle_gamma   90.00
#
_symmetry.space_group_name_H-M   'P 1'
#
loop_
_entity.id
_entity.type
_entity.pdbx_description
1 polymer ?
#
loop_
_entity_poly.entity_id
_entity_poly.type
_entity_poly.pdbx_seq_one_letter_code
_entity_poly.pdbx_strand_id
1 'polypeptide(L)'
;MKGIIKRVCFGISSLALIPFVSAQQDAQYTQYMYNTMSINPGYAGRRDVLSIVGLHRSQWVGLEGAPRTQTLALHSPLGETGKVGLGFSAINDEIGPTKETYFDIDFSYRIKTSENGNLSFGLKAGGHLLDVDFDELNLFTSSDVRFEQNIDNKFSPNVGVGLYYYTPKFYLGLSAPNLLETDHFDEGNLNNSDGSSVIAEERINYYLMSGHTFTLSEDLLFKPAVLAKVVVGAPLQVDVSANFLLYERITLGAAYRWDAAVSGLAGFQVSDQLLIGFAYDWETTDLGNTQFNSGSYEVMLRFELFKKYNRMLTPRFF
;
A
#
# COMPACT_ATOMS: atom_id res chain seq x y z
N MET A 1 0.26 7.07 43.49
CA MET A 1 -0.25 7.55 42.20
C MET A 1 0.58 8.65 41.52
N LYS A 2 1.06 9.68 42.23
CA LYS A 2 1.90 10.77 41.58
C LYS A 2 3.23 10.33 40.96
N GLY A 3 3.83 9.22 41.42
CA GLY A 3 5.11 8.72 40.91
C GLY A 3 5.00 7.89 39.62
N ILE A 4 3.86 7.25 39.37
CA ILE A 4 3.61 6.43 38.18
C ILE A 4 3.31 7.34 36.99
N ILE A 5 2.54 8.42 37.20
CA ILE A 5 2.20 9.40 36.16
C ILE A 5 3.47 10.12 35.64
N LYS A 6 4.42 10.47 36.54
CA LYS A 6 5.69 11.08 36.13
C LYS A 6 6.57 10.13 35.31
N ARG A 7 6.57 8.82 35.60
CA ARG A 7 7.33 7.82 34.85
C ARG A 7 6.73 7.53 33.48
N VAL A 8 5.40 7.56 33.38
CA VAL A 8 4.67 7.40 32.10
C VAL A 8 4.88 8.64 31.22
N CYS A 9 4.77 9.85 31.76
CA CYS A 9 5.05 11.09 31.01
C CYS A 9 6.51 11.19 30.57
N PHE A 10 7.47 10.72 31.37
CA PHE A 10 8.90 10.71 30.99
C PHE A 10 9.19 9.67 29.90
N GLY A 11 8.52 8.50 29.94
CA GLY A 11 8.62 7.47 28.88
C GLY A 11 8.05 7.95 27.54
N ILE A 12 6.97 8.72 27.55
CA ILE A 12 6.33 9.28 26.34
C ILE A 12 7.18 10.43 25.78
N SER A 13 7.83 11.24 26.65
CA SER A 13 8.69 12.34 26.20
C SER A 13 10.02 11.86 25.57
N SER A 14 10.49 10.65 25.92
CA SER A 14 11.72 10.08 25.31
C SER A 14 11.49 9.48 23.93
N LEU A 15 10.23 9.24 23.54
CA LEU A 15 9.88 8.78 22.16
C LEU A 15 9.88 9.91 21.13
N ALA A 16 10.00 11.19 21.56
CA ALA A 16 9.86 12.35 20.69
C ALA A 16 11.19 12.87 20.09
N LEU A 17 12.31 12.17 20.32
CA LEU A 17 13.64 12.53 19.79
C LEU A 17 14.17 11.45 18.85
N ILE A 18 13.39 11.07 17.84
CA ILE A 18 13.91 10.25 16.74
C ILE A 18 14.44 11.22 15.68
N PRO A 19 15.73 11.16 15.32
CA PRO A 19 16.23 11.93 14.19
C PRO A 19 15.48 11.49 12.93
N PHE A 20 15.09 12.45 12.08
CA PHE A 20 14.48 12.17 10.78
C PHE A 20 15.51 11.43 9.91
N VAL A 21 15.47 10.12 9.91
CA VAL A 21 16.16 9.29 8.95
C VAL A 21 15.14 9.03 7.85
N SER A 22 15.39 9.55 6.65
CA SER A 22 14.59 9.25 5.47
C SER A 22 14.83 7.79 5.13
N ALA A 23 13.89 6.92 5.46
CA ALA A 23 13.87 5.55 5.01
C ALA A 23 13.14 5.51 3.66
N GLN A 24 13.63 4.68 2.72
CA GLN A 24 12.93 4.40 1.47
C GLN A 24 11.53 3.87 1.80
N GLN A 25 10.51 4.44 1.15
CA GLN A 25 9.12 4.09 1.44
C GLN A 25 8.55 3.28 0.27
N ASP A 26 7.91 2.15 0.58
CA ASP A 26 7.13 1.39 -0.40
C ASP A 26 6.05 2.27 -1.04
N ALA A 27 5.64 1.86 -2.25
CA ALA A 27 4.56 2.48 -3.00
C ALA A 27 3.31 2.73 -2.14
N GLN A 28 2.77 3.94 -2.20
CA GLN A 28 1.62 4.37 -1.41
C GLN A 28 0.40 4.56 -2.31
N TYR A 29 -0.77 4.14 -1.82
CA TYR A 29 -2.03 4.22 -2.56
C TYR A 29 -3.07 5.02 -1.78
N THR A 30 -3.75 5.93 -2.45
CA THR A 30 -4.90 6.64 -1.88
C THR A 30 -6.13 5.74 -1.89
N GLN A 31 -6.25 4.90 -2.92
CA GLN A 31 -7.32 3.90 -3.06
C GLN A 31 -6.92 2.52 -2.50
N TYR A 32 -6.14 2.46 -1.40
CA TYR A 32 -5.65 1.22 -0.79
C TYR A 32 -6.75 0.20 -0.48
N MET A 33 -7.98 0.67 -0.21
CA MET A 33 -9.12 -0.20 0.08
C MET A 33 -9.56 -1.04 -1.13
N TYR A 34 -9.18 -0.67 -2.35
CA TYR A 34 -9.42 -1.43 -3.56
C TYR A 34 -8.22 -2.29 -3.97
N ASN A 35 -7.02 -1.97 -3.46
CA ASN A 35 -5.77 -2.69 -3.68
C ASN A 35 -5.26 -3.35 -2.38
N THR A 36 -6.16 -3.85 -1.55
CA THR A 36 -5.84 -4.39 -0.21
C THR A 36 -4.88 -5.57 -0.25
N MET A 37 -4.89 -6.39 -1.31
CA MET A 37 -4.02 -7.56 -1.44
C MET A 37 -2.53 -7.17 -1.48
N SER A 38 -2.17 -6.07 -2.12
CA SER A 38 -0.78 -5.59 -2.15
C SER A 38 -0.24 -5.27 -0.74
N ILE A 39 -1.14 -4.88 0.18
CA ILE A 39 -0.80 -4.54 1.57
C ILE A 39 -0.94 -5.75 2.49
N ASN A 40 -1.96 -6.61 2.29
CA ASN A 40 -2.26 -7.71 3.21
C ASN A 40 -2.58 -9.00 2.45
N PRO A 41 -1.70 -10.01 2.46
CA PRO A 41 -1.91 -11.28 1.77
C PRO A 41 -3.13 -12.07 2.30
N GLY A 42 -3.58 -11.81 3.53
CA GLY A 42 -4.81 -12.40 4.08
C GLY A 42 -6.08 -11.99 3.33
N TYR A 43 -6.00 -10.98 2.46
CA TYR A 43 -7.12 -10.56 1.63
C TYR A 43 -7.32 -11.42 0.38
N ALA A 44 -6.34 -12.22 -0.04
CA ALA A 44 -6.43 -13.06 -1.25
C ALA A 44 -7.69 -13.96 -1.22
N GLY A 45 -8.44 -14.03 -2.32
CA GLY A 45 -9.68 -14.78 -2.44
C GLY A 45 -10.89 -14.24 -1.65
N ARG A 46 -10.76 -13.07 -0.98
CA ARG A 46 -11.81 -12.48 -0.13
C ARG A 46 -13.09 -12.11 -0.90
N ARG A 47 -12.96 -11.74 -2.18
CA ARG A 47 -14.09 -11.32 -3.03
C ARG A 47 -15.03 -12.44 -3.43
N ASP A 48 -14.68 -13.70 -3.13
CA ASP A 48 -15.40 -14.93 -3.51
C ASP A 48 -15.59 -15.11 -5.04
N VAL A 49 -14.89 -14.31 -5.84
CA VAL A 49 -14.84 -14.34 -7.31
C VAL A 49 -13.40 -14.09 -7.77
N LEU A 50 -13.11 -14.34 -9.05
CA LEU A 50 -11.87 -13.82 -9.62
C LEU A 50 -12.00 -12.32 -9.74
N SER A 51 -11.12 -11.62 -9.01
CA SER A 51 -10.99 -10.15 -9.03
C SER A 51 -9.65 -9.77 -9.61
N ILE A 52 -9.66 -8.81 -10.54
CA ILE A 52 -8.49 -8.25 -11.19
C ILE A 52 -8.51 -6.75 -10.95
N VAL A 53 -7.44 -6.20 -10.42
CA VAL A 53 -7.27 -4.76 -10.14
C VAL A 53 -6.06 -4.27 -10.90
N GLY A 54 -6.25 -3.28 -11.75
CA GLY A 54 -5.19 -2.46 -12.33
C GLY A 54 -5.21 -1.07 -11.70
N LEU A 55 -4.07 -0.54 -11.30
CA LEU A 55 -3.94 0.77 -10.69
C LEU A 55 -2.72 1.49 -11.26
N HIS A 56 -2.90 2.77 -11.60
CA HIS A 56 -1.81 3.67 -11.99
C HIS A 56 -1.85 4.90 -11.10
N ARG A 57 -0.69 5.25 -10.54
CA ARG A 57 -0.50 6.44 -9.72
C ARG A 57 0.66 7.26 -10.28
N SER A 58 0.44 8.57 -10.47
CA SER A 58 1.47 9.56 -10.74
C SER A 58 1.49 10.54 -9.59
N GLN A 59 2.60 10.62 -8.87
CA GLN A 59 2.76 11.52 -7.74
C GLN A 59 3.47 12.81 -8.19
N TRP A 60 3.17 13.92 -7.51
CA TRP A 60 3.85 15.22 -7.66
C TRP A 60 4.01 15.63 -9.12
N VAL A 61 2.94 15.56 -9.88
CA VAL A 61 2.94 15.79 -11.33
C VAL A 61 3.48 17.18 -11.65
N GLY A 62 4.48 17.23 -12.52
CA GLY A 62 5.23 18.43 -12.91
C GLY A 62 6.65 18.49 -12.35
N LEU A 63 6.99 17.66 -11.36
CA LEU A 63 8.36 17.49 -10.90
C LEU A 63 9.08 16.44 -11.74
N GLU A 64 10.33 16.73 -12.13
CA GLU A 64 11.19 15.78 -12.83
C GLU A 64 11.59 14.64 -11.88
N GLY A 65 11.58 13.40 -12.36
CA GLY A 65 11.85 12.21 -11.53
C GLY A 65 10.77 11.87 -10.49
N ALA A 66 9.57 12.49 -10.59
CA ALA A 66 8.48 12.23 -9.67
C ALA A 66 7.99 10.77 -9.73
N PRO A 67 7.54 10.18 -8.59
CA PRO A 67 7.18 8.77 -8.52
C PRO A 67 6.03 8.39 -9.44
N ARG A 68 6.14 7.21 -10.07
CA ARG A 68 5.11 6.58 -10.89
C ARG A 68 4.98 5.13 -10.52
N THR A 69 3.80 4.74 -10.04
CA THR A 69 3.50 3.37 -9.62
C THR A 69 2.45 2.76 -10.53
N GLN A 70 2.68 1.54 -10.98
CA GLN A 70 1.73 0.73 -11.73
C GLN A 70 1.55 -0.60 -11.01
N THR A 71 0.32 -0.98 -10.77
CA THR A 71 -0.02 -2.21 -10.07
C THR A 71 -1.00 -3.04 -10.86
N LEU A 72 -0.73 -4.32 -10.97
CA LEU A 72 -1.67 -5.33 -11.41
C LEU A 72 -1.80 -6.37 -10.29
N ALA A 73 -3.00 -6.55 -9.77
CA ALA A 73 -3.29 -7.54 -8.75
C ALA A 73 -4.47 -8.40 -9.17
N LEU A 74 -4.37 -9.70 -9.00
CA LEU A 74 -5.44 -10.63 -9.29
C LEU A 74 -5.53 -11.67 -8.18
N HIS A 75 -6.74 -12.03 -7.77
CA HIS A 75 -6.94 -13.06 -6.78
C HIS A 75 -8.28 -13.77 -6.94
N SER A 76 -8.33 -15.02 -6.51
CA SER A 76 -9.54 -15.85 -6.56
C SER A 76 -9.58 -16.81 -5.37
N PRO A 77 -10.78 -17.15 -4.87
CA PRO A 77 -10.93 -18.30 -4.00
C PRO A 77 -10.70 -19.57 -4.79
N LEU A 78 -10.10 -20.58 -4.16
CA LEU A 78 -9.87 -21.90 -4.71
C LEU A 78 -10.79 -22.96 -4.07
N GLY A 79 -11.18 -23.94 -4.87
CA GLY A 79 -12.04 -25.03 -4.46
C GLY A 79 -13.49 -24.60 -4.20
N GLU A 80 -14.36 -25.59 -3.90
CA GLU A 80 -15.81 -25.36 -3.71
C GLU A 80 -16.11 -24.64 -2.39
N THR A 81 -15.30 -24.85 -1.37
CA THR A 81 -15.50 -24.25 -0.05
C THR A 81 -15.06 -22.79 0.04
N GLY A 82 -14.25 -22.32 -0.92
CA GLY A 82 -13.67 -20.98 -0.93
C GLY A 82 -12.81 -20.65 0.30
N LYS A 83 -12.35 -21.67 1.05
CA LYS A 83 -11.51 -21.45 2.25
C LYS A 83 -10.09 -21.03 1.90
N VAL A 84 -9.61 -21.46 0.75
CA VAL A 84 -8.29 -21.12 0.24
C VAL A 84 -8.44 -19.98 -0.75
N GLY A 85 -7.59 -18.97 -0.64
CA GLY A 85 -7.41 -17.90 -1.62
C GLY A 85 -6.02 -17.96 -2.22
N LEU A 86 -5.93 -17.69 -3.51
CA LEU A 86 -4.67 -17.51 -4.22
C LEU A 86 -4.70 -16.16 -4.91
N GLY A 87 -3.58 -15.44 -4.87
CA GLY A 87 -3.37 -14.16 -5.51
C GLY A 87 -2.03 -14.08 -6.21
N PHE A 88 -1.95 -13.14 -7.13
CA PHE A 88 -0.71 -12.72 -7.79
C PHE A 88 -0.74 -11.20 -7.89
N SER A 89 0.37 -10.55 -7.63
CA SER A 89 0.55 -9.13 -7.89
C SER A 89 1.87 -8.84 -8.60
N ALA A 90 1.83 -7.81 -9.45
CA ALA A 90 2.99 -7.20 -10.06
C ALA A 90 2.91 -5.70 -9.83
N ILE A 91 3.98 -5.10 -9.30
CA ILE A 91 4.06 -3.66 -9.04
C ILE A 91 5.34 -3.17 -9.71
N ASN A 92 5.21 -2.13 -10.53
CA ASN A 92 6.34 -1.39 -11.06
C ASN A 92 6.32 0.00 -10.44
N ASP A 93 7.37 0.34 -9.72
CA ASP A 93 7.57 1.64 -9.08
C ASP A 93 8.82 2.31 -9.63
N GLU A 94 8.71 3.57 -10.02
CA GLU A 94 9.77 4.33 -10.68
C GLU A 94 9.90 5.67 -9.97
N ILE A 95 11.09 5.97 -9.46
CA ILE A 95 11.40 7.22 -8.74
C ILE A 95 12.78 7.72 -9.19
N GLY A 96 12.80 8.79 -9.98
CA GLY A 96 14.05 9.29 -10.57
C GLY A 96 14.75 8.19 -11.38
N PRO A 97 16.04 7.93 -11.11
CA PRO A 97 16.83 6.91 -11.79
C PRO A 97 16.55 5.48 -11.31
N THR A 98 15.70 5.32 -10.28
CA THR A 98 15.44 4.02 -9.64
C THR A 98 14.13 3.44 -10.17
N LYS A 99 14.18 2.17 -10.57
CA LYS A 99 13.02 1.39 -10.98
C LYS A 99 13.00 0.07 -10.21
N GLU A 100 11.89 -0.19 -9.55
CA GLU A 100 11.66 -1.43 -8.79
C GLU A 100 10.46 -2.18 -9.36
N THR A 101 10.64 -3.46 -9.66
CA THR A 101 9.57 -4.32 -10.17
C THR A 101 9.36 -5.49 -9.22
N TYR A 102 8.22 -5.51 -8.53
CA TYR A 102 7.84 -6.55 -7.57
C TYR A 102 6.94 -7.59 -8.23
N PHE A 103 7.14 -8.86 -7.87
CA PHE A 103 6.29 -9.97 -8.26
C PHE A 103 6.01 -10.84 -7.04
N ASP A 104 4.75 -10.95 -6.66
CA ASP A 104 4.33 -11.67 -5.47
C ASP A 104 3.24 -12.69 -5.77
N ILE A 105 3.29 -13.82 -5.06
CA ILE A 105 2.22 -14.80 -4.97
C ILE A 105 1.70 -14.77 -3.53
N ASP A 106 0.38 -14.60 -3.38
CA ASP A 106 -0.30 -14.55 -2.10
C ASP A 106 -1.12 -15.83 -1.93
N PHE A 107 -0.97 -16.47 -0.78
CA PHE A 107 -1.78 -17.58 -0.33
C PHE A 107 -2.56 -17.18 0.91
N SER A 108 -3.84 -17.48 0.98
CA SER A 108 -4.65 -17.26 2.16
C SER A 108 -5.45 -18.51 2.58
N TYR A 109 -5.66 -18.64 3.88
CA TYR A 109 -6.54 -19.65 4.44
C TYR A 109 -7.55 -19.02 5.39
N ARG A 110 -8.86 -19.23 5.09
CA ARG A 110 -9.98 -18.64 5.79
C ARG A 110 -10.60 -19.64 6.77
N ILE A 111 -10.79 -19.22 8.01
CA ILE A 111 -11.55 -19.93 9.02
C ILE A 111 -12.79 -19.11 9.42
N LYS A 112 -13.91 -19.80 9.63
CA LYS A 112 -15.13 -19.18 10.12
C LYS A 112 -15.05 -19.07 11.64
N THR A 113 -15.16 -17.84 12.19
CA THR A 113 -15.05 -17.58 13.64
C THR A 113 -16.41 -17.42 14.30
N SER A 114 -17.44 -17.02 13.53
CA SER A 114 -18.82 -16.89 13.97
C SER A 114 -19.76 -17.04 12.76
N GLU A 115 -21.08 -16.88 12.93
CA GLU A 115 -22.05 -16.93 11.82
C GLU A 115 -21.67 -15.97 10.68
N ASN A 116 -21.22 -14.74 11.03
CA ASN A 116 -20.89 -13.70 10.08
C ASN A 116 -19.40 -13.32 10.07
N GLY A 117 -18.59 -13.90 10.97
CA GLY A 117 -17.18 -13.57 11.12
C GLY A 117 -16.27 -14.58 10.45
N ASN A 118 -15.28 -14.09 9.75
CA ASN A 118 -14.23 -14.88 9.12
C ASN A 118 -12.87 -14.29 9.49
N LEU A 119 -11.89 -15.15 9.77
CA LEU A 119 -10.50 -14.79 9.94
C LEU A 119 -9.68 -15.48 8.85
N SER A 120 -8.90 -14.72 8.12
CA SER A 120 -8.03 -15.19 7.07
C SER A 120 -6.58 -14.99 7.46
N PHE A 121 -5.77 -16.03 7.31
CA PHE A 121 -4.32 -16.03 7.46
C PHE A 121 -3.71 -15.94 6.07
N GLY A 122 -2.77 -15.03 5.86
CA GLY A 122 -2.13 -14.82 4.57
C GLY A 122 -0.63 -15.04 4.65
N LEU A 123 -0.09 -15.62 3.59
CA LEU A 123 1.33 -15.74 3.32
C LEU A 123 1.61 -15.14 1.95
N LYS A 124 2.68 -14.38 1.83
CA LYS A 124 3.20 -13.83 0.59
C LYS A 124 4.58 -14.40 0.34
N ALA A 125 4.89 -14.74 -0.90
CA ALA A 125 6.22 -15.10 -1.36
C ALA A 125 6.45 -14.47 -2.74
N GLY A 126 7.61 -13.83 -2.90
CA GLY A 126 7.95 -13.14 -4.13
C GLY A 126 9.33 -12.55 -4.06
N GLY A 127 9.51 -11.44 -4.71
CA GLY A 127 10.72 -10.64 -4.70
C GLY A 127 10.61 -9.46 -5.65
N HIS A 128 11.65 -8.66 -5.69
CA HIS A 128 11.74 -7.54 -6.60
C HIS A 128 13.03 -7.52 -7.38
N LEU A 129 12.98 -6.86 -8.52
CA LEU A 129 14.12 -6.50 -9.35
C LEU A 129 14.36 -5.00 -9.18
N LEU A 130 15.57 -4.64 -8.79
CA LEU A 130 16.03 -3.27 -8.67
C LEU A 130 16.92 -2.92 -9.86
N ASP A 131 16.58 -1.83 -10.54
CA ASP A 131 17.39 -1.19 -11.57
C ASP A 131 17.67 0.26 -11.14
N VAL A 132 18.92 0.71 -11.24
CA VAL A 132 19.31 2.10 -10.97
C VAL A 132 20.23 2.60 -12.06
N ASP A 133 19.77 3.61 -12.79
CA ASP A 133 20.55 4.29 -13.84
C ASP A 133 21.24 5.53 -13.28
N PHE A 134 22.50 5.38 -12.89
CA PHE A 134 23.28 6.50 -12.36
C PHE A 134 23.69 7.52 -13.42
N ASP A 135 23.63 7.17 -14.71
CA ASP A 135 23.94 8.09 -15.82
C ASP A 135 22.89 9.23 -15.91
N GLU A 136 21.68 9.01 -15.38
CA GLU A 136 20.64 10.04 -15.29
C GLU A 136 20.89 11.07 -14.20
N LEU A 137 21.84 10.80 -13.28
CA LEU A 137 22.13 11.70 -12.17
C LEU A 137 23.08 12.84 -12.60
N ASN A 138 22.69 14.07 -12.33
CA ASN A 138 23.60 15.22 -12.42
C ASN A 138 24.53 15.25 -11.19
N LEU A 139 25.64 14.52 -11.27
CA LEU A 139 26.61 14.46 -10.17
C LEU A 139 27.38 15.78 -10.04
N PHE A 140 27.44 16.34 -8.84
CA PHE A 140 28.23 17.55 -8.54
C PHE A 140 29.75 17.31 -8.71
N THR A 141 30.19 16.06 -8.53
CA THR A 141 31.57 15.60 -8.74
C THR A 141 31.54 14.43 -9.70
N SER A 142 31.98 14.65 -10.94
CA SER A 142 31.97 13.65 -12.03
C SER A 142 32.92 12.45 -11.83
N SER A 143 33.62 12.36 -10.70
CA SER A 143 34.56 11.27 -10.37
C SER A 143 34.20 10.52 -9.10
N ASP A 144 32.93 10.52 -8.67
CA ASP A 144 32.52 9.72 -7.52
C ASP A 144 32.35 8.25 -7.94
N VAL A 145 33.37 7.44 -7.58
CA VAL A 145 33.48 6.00 -7.89
C VAL A 145 32.24 5.20 -7.46
N ARG A 146 31.42 5.72 -6.55
CA ARG A 146 30.19 5.08 -6.05
C ARG A 146 29.08 4.99 -7.09
N PHE A 147 29.11 5.82 -8.12
CA PHE A 147 28.08 5.95 -9.16
C PHE A 147 28.61 5.59 -10.54
N GLU A 148 29.75 4.86 -10.62
CA GLU A 148 30.37 4.49 -11.89
C GLU A 148 29.67 3.33 -12.62
N GLN A 149 28.87 2.52 -11.91
CA GLN A 149 28.21 1.35 -12.49
C GLN A 149 26.74 1.33 -12.13
N ASN A 150 25.89 1.28 -13.16
CA ASN A 150 24.46 1.09 -13.01
C ASN A 150 24.15 -0.25 -12.30
N ILE A 151 23.03 -0.29 -11.59
CA ILE A 151 22.51 -1.53 -11.01
C ILE A 151 21.48 -2.07 -11.98
N ASP A 152 21.74 -3.28 -12.52
CA ASP A 152 20.86 -3.92 -13.50
C ASP A 152 20.24 -5.19 -12.90
N ASN A 153 18.91 -5.23 -12.81
CA ASN A 153 18.13 -6.42 -12.45
C ASN A 153 18.61 -7.11 -11.16
N LYS A 154 19.00 -6.36 -10.13
CA LYS A 154 19.37 -6.94 -8.82
C LYS A 154 18.13 -7.57 -8.19
N PHE A 155 18.09 -8.90 -8.15
CA PHE A 155 16.97 -9.64 -7.56
C PHE A 155 17.12 -9.75 -6.05
N SER A 156 16.02 -9.42 -5.34
CA SER A 156 15.90 -9.59 -3.89
C SER A 156 14.62 -10.37 -3.57
N PRO A 157 14.73 -11.56 -2.92
CA PRO A 157 13.57 -12.32 -2.52
C PRO A 157 12.85 -11.66 -1.35
N ASN A 158 11.55 -11.87 -1.25
CA ASN A 158 10.76 -11.39 -0.12
C ASN A 158 9.71 -12.40 0.30
N VAL A 159 9.32 -12.34 1.57
CA VAL A 159 8.20 -13.08 2.15
C VAL A 159 7.37 -12.14 3.02
N GLY A 160 6.09 -12.42 3.16
CA GLY A 160 5.20 -11.59 3.95
C GLY A 160 4.11 -12.40 4.63
N VAL A 161 3.49 -11.78 5.63
CA VAL A 161 2.41 -12.39 6.40
C VAL A 161 1.27 -11.39 6.59
N GLY A 162 0.05 -11.91 6.77
CA GLY A 162 -1.11 -11.08 7.05
C GLY A 162 -2.20 -11.83 7.77
N LEU A 163 -2.94 -11.09 8.57
CA LEU A 163 -4.18 -11.49 9.21
C LEU A 163 -5.28 -10.55 8.73
N TYR A 164 -6.41 -11.11 8.32
CA TYR A 164 -7.55 -10.33 7.87
C TYR A 164 -8.85 -10.87 8.46
N TYR A 165 -9.39 -10.16 9.45
CA TYR A 165 -10.71 -10.46 10.01
C TYR A 165 -11.78 -9.65 9.30
N TYR A 166 -12.90 -10.26 8.97
CA TYR A 166 -13.99 -9.54 8.33
C TYR A 166 -15.37 -10.14 8.61
N THR A 167 -16.34 -9.26 8.55
CA THR A 167 -17.78 -9.54 8.56
C THR A 167 -18.43 -8.85 7.35
N PRO A 168 -19.73 -8.95 7.10
CA PRO A 168 -20.39 -8.20 6.03
C PRO A 168 -20.26 -6.67 6.13
N LYS A 169 -20.01 -6.12 7.35
CA LYS A 169 -19.97 -4.68 7.59
C LYS A 169 -18.66 -4.16 8.18
N PHE A 170 -17.77 -5.01 8.66
CA PHE A 170 -16.55 -4.61 9.36
C PHE A 170 -15.35 -5.42 8.88
N TYR A 171 -14.18 -4.80 8.84
CA TYR A 171 -12.93 -5.51 8.67
C TYR A 171 -11.81 -4.93 9.55
N LEU A 172 -10.86 -5.80 9.87
CA LEU A 172 -9.62 -5.47 10.57
C LEU A 172 -8.49 -6.29 9.94
N GLY A 173 -7.45 -5.62 9.47
CA GLY A 173 -6.26 -6.26 8.89
C GLY A 173 -5.00 -5.87 9.64
N LEU A 174 -4.12 -6.83 9.82
CA LEU A 174 -2.75 -6.64 10.33
C LEU A 174 -1.80 -7.37 9.39
N SER A 175 -0.74 -6.74 8.94
CA SER A 175 0.18 -7.35 8.00
C SER A 175 1.59 -6.76 8.04
N ALA A 176 2.54 -7.58 7.60
CA ALA A 176 3.88 -7.21 7.21
C ALA A 176 4.15 -7.89 5.85
N PRO A 177 3.87 -7.20 4.72
CA PRO A 177 3.99 -7.80 3.39
C PRO A 177 5.42 -8.03 2.95
N ASN A 178 6.38 -7.30 3.53
CA ASN A 178 7.81 -7.39 3.26
C ASN A 178 8.54 -7.63 4.59
N LEU A 179 9.02 -8.86 4.83
CA LEU A 179 9.68 -9.27 6.06
C LEU A 179 11.20 -9.43 5.91
N LEU A 180 11.69 -9.53 4.68
CA LEU A 180 13.12 -9.61 4.43
C LEU A 180 13.64 -8.20 4.15
N GLU A 181 14.60 -7.77 4.97
CA GLU A 181 15.34 -6.53 4.75
C GLU A 181 16.44 -6.82 3.72
N THR A 182 16.56 -5.97 2.71
CA THR A 182 17.56 -6.13 1.65
C THR A 182 18.44 -4.90 1.61
N ASP A 183 19.76 -5.15 1.60
CA ASP A 183 20.76 -4.11 1.37
C ASP A 183 20.89 -3.85 -0.14
N HIS A 184 20.54 -2.65 -0.58
CA HIS A 184 20.61 -2.27 -1.98
C HIS A 184 22.04 -2.06 -2.47
N PHE A 185 22.97 -1.73 -1.59
CA PHE A 185 24.40 -1.53 -1.90
C PHE A 185 25.26 -2.47 -1.09
N ASP A 186 26.13 -3.25 -1.77
CA ASP A 186 27.09 -4.11 -1.11
C ASP A 186 28.21 -3.30 -0.45
N GLU A 187 28.51 -3.58 0.81
CA GLU A 187 29.60 -2.93 1.57
C GLU A 187 30.99 -3.12 0.92
N GLY A 188 31.13 -4.12 0.02
CA GLY A 188 32.40 -4.53 -0.57
C GLY A 188 33.06 -3.50 -1.50
N ASN A 189 32.34 -2.55 -2.04
CA ASN A 189 32.85 -1.54 -2.96
C ASN A 189 33.05 -0.15 -2.32
N LEU A 190 32.70 0.01 -1.04
CA LEU A 190 32.77 1.30 -0.35
C LEU A 190 33.92 1.30 0.68
N ASN A 191 35.15 1.10 0.23
CA ASN A 191 36.35 1.39 1.04
C ASN A 191 36.47 2.91 1.23
N ASN A 192 35.57 3.49 1.99
CA ASN A 192 35.71 4.86 2.48
C ASN A 192 36.67 4.86 3.66
N SER A 193 37.77 5.60 3.55
CA SER A 193 38.67 5.92 4.64
C SER A 193 37.99 6.66 5.82
N ASP A 194 36.71 6.94 5.75
CA ASP A 194 35.90 7.70 6.73
C ASP A 194 34.75 6.87 7.35
N GLY A 195 34.62 5.58 7.04
CA GLY A 195 33.73 4.64 7.76
C GLY A 195 32.22 4.91 7.62
N SER A 196 31.77 5.79 6.73
CA SER A 196 30.36 6.02 6.46
C SER A 196 29.92 5.35 5.17
N SER A 197 29.36 4.16 5.27
CA SER A 197 28.62 3.54 4.17
C SER A 197 27.19 4.11 4.12
N VAL A 198 26.80 4.72 3.01
CA VAL A 198 25.38 5.03 2.76
C VAL A 198 24.74 3.73 2.25
N ILE A 199 24.16 2.96 3.16
CA ILE A 199 23.41 1.76 2.84
C ILE A 199 21.95 2.18 2.68
N ALA A 200 21.38 2.06 1.48
CA ALA A 200 19.94 2.11 1.30
C ALA A 200 19.38 0.74 1.70
N GLU A 201 18.76 0.66 2.86
CA GLU A 201 18.22 -0.56 3.45
C GLU A 201 16.69 -0.56 3.31
N GLU A 202 16.15 -1.61 2.71
CA GLU A 202 14.70 -1.83 2.72
C GLU A 202 14.28 -2.26 4.13
N ARG A 203 13.28 -1.58 4.71
CA ARG A 203 12.84 -1.84 6.09
C ARG A 203 11.46 -2.46 6.13
N ILE A 204 11.23 -3.29 7.16
CA ILE A 204 9.95 -3.96 7.36
C ILE A 204 8.84 -2.92 7.59
N ASN A 205 7.79 -3.02 6.78
CA ASN A 205 6.60 -2.22 6.88
C ASN A 205 5.49 -3.00 7.61
N TYR A 206 4.96 -2.44 8.68
CA TYR A 206 3.82 -2.99 9.41
C TYR A 206 2.58 -2.16 9.10
N TYR A 207 1.50 -2.85 8.75
CA TYR A 207 0.22 -2.22 8.43
C TYR A 207 -0.87 -2.68 9.37
N LEU A 208 -1.66 -1.72 9.85
CA LEU A 208 -2.93 -1.93 10.55
C LEU A 208 -4.01 -1.21 9.76
N MET A 209 -5.04 -1.94 9.33
CA MET A 209 -6.16 -1.37 8.59
C MET A 209 -7.48 -1.76 9.20
N SER A 210 -8.46 -0.85 9.17
CA SER A 210 -9.81 -1.13 9.65
C SER A 210 -10.83 -0.27 8.92
N GLY A 211 -12.06 -0.77 8.82
CA GLY A 211 -13.18 0.00 8.30
C GLY A 211 -14.52 -0.63 8.65
N HIS A 212 -15.54 0.20 8.65
CA HIS A 212 -16.91 -0.22 8.93
C HIS A 212 -17.88 0.39 7.93
N THR A 213 -18.87 -0.38 7.48
CA THR A 213 -19.92 0.09 6.58
C THR A 213 -21.21 0.33 7.37
N PHE A 214 -21.67 1.57 7.38
CA PHE A 214 -22.96 1.98 7.94
C PHE A 214 -23.98 2.13 6.81
N THR A 215 -25.16 1.54 7.00
CA THR A 215 -26.30 1.75 6.11
C THR A 215 -27.04 3.00 6.60
N LEU A 216 -26.98 4.09 5.87
CA LEU A 216 -27.66 5.35 6.22
C LEU A 216 -29.08 5.39 5.67
N SER A 217 -29.27 4.86 4.45
CA SER A 217 -30.58 4.63 3.81
C SER A 217 -30.50 3.44 2.87
N GLU A 218 -31.60 3.12 2.18
CA GLU A 218 -31.60 2.04 1.16
C GLU A 218 -30.60 2.30 0.05
N ASP A 219 -30.42 3.56 -0.34
CA ASP A 219 -29.56 4.00 -1.45
C ASP A 219 -28.22 4.60 -1.01
N LEU A 220 -27.92 4.65 0.31
CA LEU A 220 -26.74 5.34 0.81
C LEU A 220 -26.00 4.52 1.87
N LEU A 221 -24.79 4.11 1.56
CA LEU A 221 -23.86 3.51 2.50
C LEU A 221 -22.74 4.49 2.83
N PHE A 222 -22.29 4.50 4.09
CA PHE A 222 -21.17 5.29 4.57
C PHE A 222 -20.09 4.36 5.11
N LYS A 223 -18.84 4.58 4.68
CA LYS A 223 -17.69 3.78 5.08
C LYS A 223 -16.53 4.65 5.50
N PRO A 224 -16.37 4.89 6.81
CA PRO A 224 -15.10 5.32 7.37
C PRO A 224 -14.08 4.17 7.34
N ALA A 225 -12.82 4.52 7.09
CA ALA A 225 -11.71 3.58 7.14
C ALA A 225 -10.43 4.26 7.62
N VAL A 226 -9.53 3.46 8.16
CA VAL A 226 -8.21 3.90 8.61
C VAL A 226 -7.16 2.90 8.17
N LEU A 227 -6.01 3.41 7.77
CA LEU A 227 -4.79 2.66 7.53
C LEU A 227 -3.66 3.32 8.33
N ALA A 228 -2.96 2.55 9.14
CA ALA A 228 -1.72 2.97 9.80
C ALA A 228 -0.56 2.15 9.26
N LYS A 229 0.53 2.82 8.91
CA LYS A 229 1.80 2.24 8.47
C LYS A 229 2.88 2.61 9.47
N VAL A 230 3.60 1.61 9.96
CA VAL A 230 4.73 1.75 10.88
C VAL A 230 5.96 1.16 10.21
N VAL A 231 7.01 1.96 10.12
CA VAL A 231 8.34 1.54 9.65
C VAL A 231 9.35 1.92 10.71
N VAL A 232 10.23 1.01 11.08
CA VAL A 232 11.27 1.31 12.08
C VAL A 232 12.20 2.39 11.54
N GLY A 233 12.34 3.49 12.27
CA GLY A 233 13.17 4.63 11.86
C GLY A 233 12.47 5.67 10.97
N ALA A 234 11.17 5.49 10.66
CA ALA A 234 10.37 6.48 9.94
C ALA A 234 9.19 6.99 10.81
N PRO A 235 8.65 8.18 10.53
CA PRO A 235 7.44 8.68 11.19
C PRO A 235 6.24 7.76 10.98
N LEU A 236 5.37 7.67 12.00
CA LEU A 236 4.09 6.97 11.87
C LEU A 236 3.24 7.65 10.79
N GLN A 237 2.78 6.87 9.82
CA GLN A 237 1.84 7.33 8.81
C GLN A 237 0.43 6.82 9.13
N VAL A 238 -0.55 7.72 9.07
CA VAL A 238 -1.97 7.41 9.29
C VAL A 238 -2.80 8.03 8.18
N ASP A 239 -3.58 7.20 7.49
CA ASP A 239 -4.56 7.59 6.48
C ASP A 239 -5.97 7.35 7.04
N VAL A 240 -6.79 8.37 7.08
CA VAL A 240 -8.21 8.28 7.45
C VAL A 240 -9.05 8.64 6.25
N SER A 241 -10.06 7.84 5.94
CA SER A 241 -10.95 8.10 4.82
C SER A 241 -12.42 7.97 5.20
N ALA A 242 -13.26 8.70 4.48
CA ALA A 242 -14.70 8.67 4.59
C ALA A 242 -15.29 8.54 3.17
N ASN A 243 -15.94 7.42 2.90
CA ASN A 243 -16.47 7.12 1.57
C ASN A 243 -17.97 6.91 1.64
N PHE A 244 -18.71 7.43 0.66
CA PHE A 244 -20.13 7.25 0.47
C PHE A 244 -20.38 6.47 -0.81
N LEU A 245 -21.19 5.41 -0.75
CA LEU A 245 -21.69 4.70 -1.91
C LEU A 245 -23.17 5.04 -2.10
N LEU A 246 -23.49 5.63 -3.26
CA LEU A 246 -24.81 6.06 -3.66
C LEU A 246 -25.35 5.12 -4.74
N TYR A 247 -26.59 4.68 -4.56
CA TYR A 247 -27.34 3.84 -5.53
C TYR A 247 -26.57 2.62 -5.99
N GLU A 248 -25.69 2.07 -5.11
CA GLU A 248 -24.79 0.94 -5.42
C GLU A 248 -23.85 1.17 -6.64
N ARG A 249 -23.73 2.41 -7.13
CA ARG A 249 -23.01 2.75 -8.37
C ARG A 249 -21.96 3.84 -8.24
N ILE A 250 -22.22 4.86 -7.44
CA ILE A 250 -21.35 6.03 -7.36
C ILE A 250 -20.68 6.05 -5.99
N THR A 251 -19.38 6.00 -5.96
CA THR A 251 -18.60 6.20 -4.74
C THR A 251 -18.04 7.62 -4.76
N LEU A 252 -18.24 8.38 -3.69
CA LEU A 252 -17.59 9.65 -3.44
C LEU A 252 -16.93 9.59 -2.08
N GLY A 253 -15.70 10.08 -1.98
CA GLY A 253 -14.94 10.00 -0.75
C GLY A 253 -13.96 11.14 -0.58
N ALA A 254 -13.52 11.30 0.66
CA ALA A 254 -12.40 12.14 1.02
C ALA A 254 -11.46 11.34 1.95
N ALA A 255 -10.17 11.62 1.85
CA ALA A 255 -9.18 11.04 2.73
C ALA A 255 -8.22 12.13 3.23
N TYR A 256 -7.63 11.87 4.38
CA TYR A 256 -6.59 12.69 4.96
C TYR A 256 -5.44 11.79 5.39
N ARG A 257 -4.27 12.02 4.83
CA ARG A 257 -3.01 11.42 5.24
C ARG A 257 -2.28 12.40 6.13
N TRP A 258 -2.05 11.98 7.37
CA TRP A 258 -1.43 12.82 8.37
C TRP A 258 -0.10 13.39 7.86
N ASP A 259 0.04 14.72 7.97
CA ASP A 259 1.21 15.50 7.55
C ASP A 259 1.68 15.26 6.10
N ALA A 260 0.77 14.83 5.21
CA ALA A 260 1.13 14.56 3.82
C ALA A 260 0.12 15.12 2.81
N ALA A 261 -1.16 14.71 2.84
CA ALA A 261 -2.08 15.08 1.80
C ALA A 261 -3.56 15.07 2.24
N VAL A 262 -4.38 15.88 1.57
CA VAL A 262 -5.84 15.77 1.54
C VAL A 262 -6.24 15.23 0.18
N SER A 263 -7.13 14.22 0.15
CA SER A 263 -7.50 13.53 -1.08
C SER A 263 -9.00 13.56 -1.32
N GLY A 264 -9.37 13.68 -2.60
CA GLY A 264 -10.71 13.44 -3.10
C GLY A 264 -10.75 12.11 -3.87
N LEU A 265 -11.79 11.31 -3.63
CA LEU A 265 -11.97 10.02 -4.29
C LEU A 265 -13.33 9.98 -5.00
N ALA A 266 -13.34 9.43 -6.21
CA ALA A 266 -14.55 9.17 -6.97
C ALA A 266 -14.48 7.76 -7.58
N GLY A 267 -15.60 7.04 -7.60
CA GLY A 267 -15.71 5.72 -8.21
C GLY A 267 -17.05 5.55 -8.92
N PHE A 268 -17.04 4.80 -9.99
CA PHE A 268 -18.25 4.50 -10.75
C PHE A 268 -18.31 3.02 -11.15
N GLN A 269 -19.37 2.35 -10.70
CA GLN A 269 -19.67 0.97 -11.11
C GLN A 269 -20.33 1.01 -12.49
N VAL A 270 -19.52 0.80 -13.53
CA VAL A 270 -19.95 0.87 -14.96
C VAL A 270 -20.89 -0.29 -15.27
N SER A 271 -20.56 -1.47 -14.76
CA SER A 271 -21.39 -2.68 -14.88
C SER A 271 -21.23 -3.53 -13.60
N ASP A 272 -21.97 -4.62 -13.48
CA ASP A 272 -21.82 -5.56 -12.35
C ASP A 272 -20.37 -6.05 -12.18
N GLN A 273 -19.59 -6.04 -13.25
CA GLN A 273 -18.23 -6.56 -13.31
C GLN A 273 -17.14 -5.49 -13.24
N LEU A 274 -17.41 -4.26 -13.72
CA LEU A 274 -16.39 -3.23 -13.90
C LEU A 274 -16.63 -2.02 -13.01
N LEU A 275 -15.67 -1.72 -12.14
CA LEU A 275 -15.56 -0.49 -11.36
C LEU A 275 -14.37 0.33 -11.87
N ILE A 276 -14.58 1.62 -12.06
CA ILE A 276 -13.53 2.59 -12.33
C ILE A 276 -13.42 3.50 -11.11
N GLY A 277 -12.21 3.72 -10.62
CA GLY A 277 -11.90 4.62 -9.51
C GLY A 277 -10.92 5.70 -9.94
N PHE A 278 -11.05 6.87 -9.35
CA PHE A 278 -10.15 8.00 -9.50
C PHE A 278 -9.88 8.63 -8.14
N ALA A 279 -8.65 9.02 -7.87
CA ALA A 279 -8.30 9.83 -6.72
C ALA A 279 -7.34 10.96 -7.12
N TYR A 280 -7.46 12.07 -6.41
CA TYR A 280 -6.58 13.20 -6.50
C TYR A 280 -6.11 13.58 -5.10
N ASP A 281 -4.78 13.71 -4.92
CA ASP A 281 -4.18 14.13 -3.67
C ASP A 281 -3.63 15.55 -3.81
N TRP A 282 -4.02 16.39 -2.90
CA TRP A 282 -3.43 17.70 -2.69
C TRP A 282 -2.42 17.59 -1.55
N GLU A 283 -1.14 17.78 -1.88
CA GLU A 283 -0.07 17.78 -0.89
C GLU A 283 -0.20 18.96 0.08
N THR A 284 -0.10 18.66 1.38
CA THR A 284 -0.17 19.67 2.46
C THR A 284 1.20 20.04 3.03
N THR A 285 2.26 19.36 2.55
CA THR A 285 3.65 19.62 2.91
C THR A 285 4.23 20.80 2.11
N ASP A 286 5.45 21.23 2.44
CA ASP A 286 6.15 22.27 1.68
C ASP A 286 6.33 21.93 0.20
N LEU A 287 6.37 20.63 -0.14
CA LEU A 287 6.40 20.15 -1.51
C LEU A 287 5.15 20.56 -2.31
N GLY A 288 3.97 20.62 -1.64
CA GLY A 288 2.72 21.09 -2.23
C GLY A 288 2.71 22.57 -2.61
N ASN A 289 3.56 23.35 -1.96
CA ASN A 289 3.70 24.78 -2.20
C ASN A 289 4.70 25.12 -3.33
N THR A 290 5.35 24.10 -3.91
CA THR A 290 6.28 24.32 -5.02
C THR A 290 5.53 24.66 -6.30
N GLN A 291 6.09 25.55 -7.11
CA GLN A 291 5.47 26.08 -8.34
C GLN A 291 5.24 25.00 -9.42
N PHE A 292 5.89 23.83 -9.27
CA PHE A 292 5.88 22.76 -10.29
C PHE A 292 5.09 21.53 -9.86
N ASN A 293 4.53 21.48 -8.64
CA ASN A 293 3.74 20.35 -8.15
C ASN A 293 2.25 20.57 -8.40
N SER A 294 1.66 19.79 -9.29
CA SER A 294 0.22 19.80 -9.59
C SER A 294 -0.58 18.74 -8.82
N GLY A 295 -0.03 18.22 -7.72
CA GLY A 295 -0.64 17.15 -6.92
C GLY A 295 -0.37 15.76 -7.48
N SER A 296 -1.07 14.77 -6.92
CA SER A 296 -0.93 13.37 -7.31
C SER A 296 -2.25 12.80 -7.81
N TYR A 297 -2.19 11.95 -8.83
CA TYR A 297 -3.36 11.37 -9.49
C TYR A 297 -3.28 9.85 -9.41
N GLU A 298 -4.42 9.22 -9.17
CA GLU A 298 -4.55 7.76 -9.13
C GLU A 298 -5.80 7.32 -9.90
N VAL A 299 -5.61 6.37 -10.82
CA VAL A 299 -6.69 5.74 -11.59
C VAL A 299 -6.69 4.25 -11.31
N MET A 300 -7.86 3.69 -11.01
CA MET A 300 -8.04 2.28 -10.70
C MET A 300 -9.15 1.68 -11.56
N LEU A 301 -8.89 0.47 -12.04
CA LEU A 301 -9.86 -0.40 -12.72
C LEU A 301 -9.97 -1.71 -11.93
N ARG A 302 -11.19 -2.11 -11.55
CA ARG A 302 -11.43 -3.42 -10.96
C ARG A 302 -12.42 -4.18 -11.81
N PHE A 303 -12.01 -5.39 -12.21
CA PHE A 303 -12.84 -6.30 -13.00
C PHE A 303 -13.09 -7.58 -12.22
N GLU A 304 -14.35 -8.02 -12.11
CA GLU A 304 -14.78 -9.21 -11.38
C GLU A 304 -15.52 -10.18 -12.27
N LEU A 305 -15.05 -11.44 -12.29
CA LEU A 305 -15.69 -12.52 -13.05
C LEU A 305 -16.60 -13.33 -12.14
N PHE A 306 -17.91 -13.17 -12.29
CA PHE A 306 -18.92 -13.95 -11.56
C PHE A 306 -19.16 -15.30 -12.25
N LYS A 307 -19.14 -16.40 -11.49
CA LYS A 307 -19.64 -17.68 -11.96
C LYS A 307 -21.17 -17.59 -12.12
N LYS A 308 -21.70 -18.04 -13.25
CA LYS A 308 -23.12 -17.94 -13.64
C LYS A 308 -24.17 -18.43 -12.61
N TYR A 309 -23.77 -19.16 -11.56
CA TYR A 309 -24.68 -19.86 -10.64
C TYR A 309 -24.74 -19.30 -9.21
N ASN A 310 -23.90 -18.32 -8.83
CA ASN A 310 -23.93 -17.76 -7.48
C ASN A 310 -23.85 -16.22 -7.55
N ARG A 311 -24.90 -15.63 -8.12
CA ARG A 311 -25.09 -14.18 -8.12
C ARG A 311 -25.63 -13.77 -6.75
N MET A 312 -24.81 -13.69 -5.71
CA MET A 312 -25.15 -12.87 -4.56
C MET A 312 -24.85 -11.42 -4.93
N LEU A 313 -25.92 -10.74 -5.36
CA LEU A 313 -25.95 -9.28 -5.56
C LEU A 313 -25.93 -8.58 -4.19
N THR A 314 -24.86 -8.73 -3.45
CA THR A 314 -24.59 -7.81 -2.36
C THR A 314 -23.59 -6.80 -2.89
N PRO A 315 -23.91 -5.49 -2.90
CA PRO A 315 -22.94 -4.46 -3.22
C PRO A 315 -21.81 -4.54 -2.21
N ARG A 316 -20.75 -5.24 -2.60
CA ARG A 316 -19.56 -5.33 -1.76
C ARG A 316 -18.80 -4.03 -1.95
N PHE A 317 -19.01 -3.10 -1.04
CA PHE A 317 -18.36 -1.78 -1.01
C PHE A 317 -16.81 -1.88 -0.86
N PHE A 318 -16.27 -3.12 -0.93
CA PHE A 318 -14.82 -3.43 -0.87
C PHE A 318 -14.45 -4.49 -1.87
#